data_7169fabc68024ad0c9968a769677b9cc
#
_entry.id   7169fabc68024ad0c9968a769677b9cc
#
_cell.length_a   1.000
_cell.length_b   1.000
_cell.length_c   1.000
_cell.angle_alpha   90.00
_cell.angle_beta   90.00
_cell.angle_gamma   90.00
#
_symmetry.space_group_name_H-M   'P 1'
#
loop_
_entity.id
_entity.type
_entity.pdbx_description
1 polymer ?
#
loop_
_entity_poly.entity_id
_entity_poly.type
_entity_poly.pdbx_seq_one_letter_code
_entity_poly.pdbx_strand_id
1 'polypeptide(L)'
;MNIIFPQTYFHHTTISNVDDLRNLKIDESYNVNWAKACSVKVEGLFVDDLIPYIYPVVNNFLKRANISLENFELMQPWKNTYEKGGFQELHDHGDSFLSGCIFLDNPDPDFGNFYFYNRHAVELLKPQRQLLSNLFDSPFLSFVPSVVKGDILIFPSYLMHGVTMHKSEKTRTTISFNIDTL
;
A
#
# COMPACT_ATOMS: atom_id res chain seq x y z
N MET A 1 -22.32 -8.15 20.95
CA MET A 1 -21.22 -7.17 21.12
C MET A 1 -21.46 -6.03 20.16
N ASN A 2 -21.40 -4.79 20.60
CA ASN A 2 -21.60 -3.62 19.72
C ASN A 2 -20.25 -3.04 19.33
N ILE A 3 -20.09 -2.68 18.04
CA ILE A 3 -18.89 -1.99 17.56
C ILE A 3 -18.99 -0.53 17.97
N ILE A 4 -18.02 -0.04 18.75
CA ILE A 4 -17.97 1.35 19.23
C ILE A 4 -17.23 2.26 18.23
N PHE A 5 -16.21 1.73 17.55
CA PHE A 5 -15.45 2.44 16.52
C PHE A 5 -15.57 1.75 15.18
N PRO A 6 -15.57 2.50 14.07
CA PRO A 6 -15.60 1.89 12.75
C PRO A 6 -14.39 0.96 12.57
N GLN A 7 -14.65 -0.19 11.94
CA GLN A 7 -13.57 -1.10 11.55
C GLN A 7 -12.73 -0.45 10.45
N THR A 8 -11.42 -0.70 10.50
CA THR A 8 -10.53 -0.26 9.45
C THR A 8 -10.47 -1.33 8.35
N TYR A 9 -10.67 -0.92 7.12
CA TYR A 9 -10.67 -1.82 5.96
C TYR A 9 -9.60 -1.42 4.96
N PHE A 10 -9.14 -2.39 4.21
CA PHE A 10 -8.45 -2.17 2.94
C PHE A 10 -9.17 -2.96 1.85
N HIS A 11 -9.10 -2.48 0.62
CA HIS A 11 -9.61 -3.19 -0.54
C HIS A 11 -8.48 -3.96 -1.21
N HIS A 12 -8.71 -5.24 -1.48
CA HIS A 12 -7.76 -6.12 -2.15
C HIS A 12 -8.47 -6.76 -3.35
N THR A 13 -7.88 -6.61 -4.51
CA THR A 13 -8.35 -7.22 -5.76
C THR A 13 -7.19 -7.39 -6.72
N THR A 14 -7.45 -7.98 -7.89
CA THR A 14 -6.44 -8.20 -8.93
C THR A 14 -6.80 -7.40 -10.17
N ILE A 15 -5.79 -6.80 -10.80
CA ILE A 15 -5.91 -6.13 -12.10
C ILE A 15 -5.38 -7.01 -13.22
N SER A 16 -6.01 -6.91 -14.39
CA SER A 16 -5.55 -7.58 -15.61
C SER A 16 -4.39 -6.80 -16.25
N ASN A 17 -3.63 -7.47 -17.11
CA ASN A 17 -2.56 -6.84 -17.93
C ASN A 17 -1.47 -6.13 -17.12
N VAL A 18 -1.17 -6.64 -15.94
CA VAL A 18 -0.19 -6.05 -15.02
C VAL A 18 1.22 -5.95 -15.61
N ASP A 19 1.56 -6.79 -16.59
CA ASP A 19 2.87 -6.75 -17.26
C ASP A 19 3.08 -5.48 -18.07
N ASP A 20 2.03 -4.88 -18.59
CA ASP A 20 2.10 -3.61 -19.30
C ASP A 20 2.62 -2.47 -18.39
N LEU A 21 2.30 -2.55 -17.11
CA LEU A 21 2.72 -1.56 -16.11
C LEU A 21 4.23 -1.52 -15.87
N ARG A 22 4.97 -2.59 -16.20
CA ARG A 22 6.43 -2.60 -16.05
C ARG A 22 7.13 -1.63 -16.97
N ASN A 23 6.53 -1.39 -18.14
CA ASN A 23 7.11 -0.63 -19.23
C ASN A 23 6.53 0.79 -19.35
N LEU A 24 5.80 1.26 -18.33
CA LEU A 24 5.31 2.63 -18.30
C LEU A 24 6.45 3.63 -18.39
N LYS A 25 6.20 4.75 -19.03
CA LYS A 25 7.17 5.83 -19.18
C LYS A 25 7.51 6.43 -17.83
N ILE A 26 8.80 6.71 -17.64
CA ILE A 26 9.30 7.38 -16.44
C ILE A 26 9.13 8.89 -16.60
N ASP A 27 8.57 9.51 -15.57
CA ASP A 27 8.58 10.97 -15.44
C ASP A 27 9.88 11.40 -14.73
N GLU A 28 10.84 11.87 -15.51
CA GLU A 28 12.16 12.30 -15.01
C GLU A 28 12.10 13.58 -14.15
N SER A 29 10.98 14.29 -14.19
CA SER A 29 10.78 15.48 -13.35
C SER A 29 10.48 15.12 -11.88
N TYR A 30 10.03 13.89 -11.63
CA TYR A 30 9.72 13.40 -10.29
C TYR A 30 10.99 13.16 -9.49
N ASN A 31 11.12 13.85 -8.38
CA ASN A 31 12.30 13.72 -7.51
C ASN A 31 11.89 13.49 -6.06
N VAL A 32 12.37 12.39 -5.48
CA VAL A 32 12.12 12.03 -4.08
C VAL A 32 13.44 11.87 -3.32
N ASN A 33 13.47 12.35 -2.09
CA ASN A 33 14.65 12.26 -1.22
C ASN A 33 14.57 11.11 -0.21
N TRP A 34 13.37 10.69 0.18
CA TRP A 34 13.16 9.65 1.20
C TRP A 34 13.69 8.27 0.78
N ALA A 35 13.63 7.94 -0.51
CA ALA A 35 14.04 6.65 -1.05
C ALA A 35 15.52 6.30 -0.80
N LYS A 36 16.38 7.30 -0.64
CA LYS A 36 17.83 7.08 -0.43
C LYS A 36 18.14 6.38 0.89
N ALA A 37 17.38 6.68 1.94
CA ALA A 37 17.55 6.06 3.25
C ALA A 37 17.13 4.58 3.26
N CYS A 38 16.22 4.19 2.37
CA CYS A 38 15.62 2.87 2.31
C CYS A 38 16.27 1.94 1.28
N SER A 39 17.28 2.38 0.54
CA SER A 39 17.91 1.61 -0.56
C SER A 39 16.89 1.12 -1.61
N VAL A 40 15.95 1.98 -1.95
CA VAL A 40 14.89 1.73 -2.94
C VAL A 40 15.08 2.69 -4.11
N LYS A 41 15.07 2.17 -5.33
CA LYS A 41 14.99 3.01 -6.52
C LYS A 41 13.53 3.42 -6.72
N VAL A 42 13.27 4.73 -6.77
CA VAL A 42 11.95 5.29 -7.00
C VAL A 42 11.96 6.10 -8.29
N GLU A 43 10.99 5.83 -9.15
CA GLU A 43 10.83 6.46 -10.46
C GLU A 43 9.38 6.96 -10.59
N GLY A 44 9.20 8.25 -10.90
CA GLY A 44 7.88 8.82 -11.17
C GLY A 44 7.24 8.22 -12.42
N LEU A 45 5.92 8.14 -12.43
CA LEU A 45 5.14 7.69 -13.59
C LEU A 45 4.15 8.79 -13.98
N PHE A 46 3.76 8.84 -15.25
CA PHE A 46 2.71 9.75 -15.68
C PHE A 46 1.35 9.26 -15.19
N VAL A 47 0.56 10.18 -14.66
CA VAL A 47 -0.79 9.91 -14.14
C VAL A 47 -1.68 9.29 -15.21
N ASP A 48 -1.67 9.86 -16.42
CA ASP A 48 -2.51 9.41 -17.54
C ASP A 48 -2.24 7.96 -17.96
N ASP A 49 -0.99 7.50 -17.83
CA ASP A 49 -0.61 6.14 -18.17
C ASP A 49 -1.17 5.12 -17.16
N LEU A 50 -1.44 5.53 -15.92
CA LEU A 50 -1.89 4.66 -14.84
C LEU A 50 -3.43 4.67 -14.64
N ILE A 51 -4.10 5.75 -15.00
CA ILE A 51 -5.57 5.91 -14.89
C ILE A 51 -6.35 4.70 -15.42
N PRO A 52 -6.07 4.15 -16.63
CA PRO A 52 -6.85 3.04 -17.18
C PRO A 52 -6.87 1.79 -16.30
N TYR A 53 -5.84 1.58 -15.49
CA TYR A 53 -5.70 0.42 -14.62
C TYR A 53 -6.31 0.64 -13.23
N ILE A 54 -6.15 1.83 -12.68
CA ILE A 54 -6.55 2.15 -11.31
C ILE A 54 -8.01 2.60 -11.25
N TYR A 55 -8.43 3.45 -12.17
CA TYR A 55 -9.73 4.11 -12.13
C TYR A 55 -10.92 3.14 -12.00
N PRO A 56 -10.99 2.01 -12.76
CA PRO A 56 -12.07 1.04 -12.61
C PRO A 56 -12.13 0.42 -11.21
N VAL A 57 -10.97 0.15 -10.62
CA VAL A 57 -10.85 -0.48 -9.30
C VAL A 57 -11.28 0.49 -8.21
N VAL A 58 -10.76 1.71 -8.23
CA VAL A 58 -11.09 2.76 -7.26
C VAL A 58 -12.57 3.13 -7.34
N ASN A 59 -13.11 3.31 -8.54
CA ASN A 59 -14.52 3.59 -8.74
C ASN A 59 -15.41 2.48 -8.16
N ASN A 60 -15.05 1.20 -8.37
CA ASN A 60 -15.79 0.08 -7.80
C ASN A 60 -15.71 0.04 -6.26
N PHE A 61 -14.54 0.36 -5.71
CA PHE A 61 -14.35 0.45 -4.26
C PHE A 61 -15.19 1.59 -3.66
N LEU A 62 -15.13 2.79 -4.21
CA LEU A 62 -15.86 3.96 -3.73
C LEU A 62 -17.37 3.79 -3.87
N LYS A 63 -17.86 3.18 -4.95
CA LYS A 63 -19.29 2.85 -5.11
C LYS A 63 -19.81 1.94 -4.00
N ARG A 64 -19.02 0.99 -3.51
CA ARG A 64 -19.42 0.15 -2.35
C ARG A 64 -19.58 0.97 -1.07
N ALA A 65 -18.84 2.06 -0.94
CA ALA A 65 -18.93 3.00 0.16
C ALA A 65 -19.98 4.11 -0.09
N ASN A 66 -20.71 4.07 -1.23
CA ASN A 66 -21.64 5.11 -1.67
C ASN A 66 -20.97 6.49 -1.83
N ILE A 67 -19.72 6.50 -2.32
CA ILE A 67 -18.94 7.71 -2.57
C ILE A 67 -18.77 7.89 -4.08
N SER A 68 -18.98 9.13 -4.59
CA SER A 68 -18.75 9.47 -6.01
C SER A 68 -17.27 9.71 -6.27
N LEU A 69 -16.77 9.19 -7.39
CA LEU A 69 -15.38 9.39 -7.82
C LEU A 69 -15.15 10.79 -8.45
N GLU A 70 -16.19 11.52 -8.82
CA GLU A 70 -16.09 12.81 -9.52
C GLU A 70 -15.33 13.89 -8.73
N ASN A 71 -15.17 13.68 -7.42
CA ASN A 71 -14.50 14.60 -6.51
C ASN A 71 -13.06 14.18 -6.17
N PHE A 72 -12.45 13.26 -6.94
CA PHE A 72 -11.14 12.72 -6.64
C PHE A 72 -10.19 12.81 -7.82
N GLU A 73 -8.92 13.04 -7.51
CA GLU A 73 -7.84 12.99 -8.48
C GLU A 73 -6.75 12.00 -8.07
N LEU A 74 -6.15 11.37 -9.08
CA LEU A 74 -4.96 10.54 -8.89
C LEU A 74 -3.73 11.45 -8.83
N MET A 75 -3.04 11.41 -7.70
CA MET A 75 -1.77 12.12 -7.52
C MET A 75 -0.64 11.40 -8.26
N GLN A 76 0.49 12.11 -8.43
CA GLN A 76 1.69 11.57 -9.09
C GLN A 76 2.04 10.17 -8.59
N PRO A 77 1.90 9.12 -9.42
CA PRO A 77 2.26 7.76 -9.05
C PRO A 77 3.76 7.52 -9.19
N TRP A 78 4.25 6.49 -8.52
CA TRP A 78 5.66 6.13 -8.60
C TRP A 78 5.88 4.63 -8.57
N LYS A 79 6.93 4.19 -9.26
CA LYS A 79 7.42 2.81 -9.28
C LYS A 79 8.55 2.65 -8.26
N ASN A 80 8.43 1.65 -7.40
CA ASN A 80 9.46 1.26 -6.43
C ASN A 80 10.14 -0.01 -6.92
N THR A 81 11.47 0.01 -6.96
CA THR A 81 12.28 -1.17 -7.21
C THR A 81 13.17 -1.44 -6.00
N TYR A 82 12.91 -2.57 -5.35
CA TYR A 82 13.67 -3.04 -4.19
C TYR A 82 14.75 -4.00 -4.66
N GLU A 83 15.99 -3.66 -4.39
CA GLU A 83 17.15 -4.54 -4.49
C GLU A 83 17.45 -5.16 -3.13
N LYS A 84 18.41 -6.09 -3.07
CA LYS A 84 18.82 -6.71 -1.82
C LYS A 84 19.23 -5.66 -0.79
N GLY A 85 18.65 -5.77 0.42
CA GLY A 85 18.81 -4.79 1.49
C GLY A 85 17.78 -3.65 1.45
N GLY A 86 17.03 -3.49 0.36
CA GLY A 86 15.99 -2.48 0.25
C GLY A 86 14.81 -2.75 1.19
N PHE A 87 14.21 -1.71 1.74
CA PHE A 87 13.06 -1.77 2.63
C PHE A 87 12.28 -0.45 2.53
N GLN A 88 11.11 -0.39 3.13
CA GLN A 88 10.39 0.85 3.32
C GLN A 88 10.10 1.04 4.79
N GLU A 89 10.53 2.15 5.35
CA GLU A 89 10.26 2.52 6.73
C GLU A 89 8.75 2.58 7.00
N LEU A 90 8.40 2.44 8.27
CA LEU A 90 7.03 2.59 8.73
C LEU A 90 6.59 4.04 8.57
N HIS A 91 5.57 4.27 7.75
CA HIS A 91 5.06 5.61 7.41
C HIS A 91 3.55 5.57 7.13
N ASP A 92 2.96 6.73 6.97
CA ASP A 92 1.63 6.95 6.40
C ASP A 92 1.70 8.05 5.34
N HIS A 93 0.58 8.29 4.66
CA HIS A 93 0.43 9.36 3.68
C HIS A 93 -0.67 10.33 4.16
N GLY A 94 -0.49 10.88 5.37
CA GLY A 94 -1.51 11.59 6.14
C GLY A 94 -2.23 12.73 5.43
N ASP A 95 -1.63 13.29 4.39
CA ASP A 95 -2.22 14.40 3.63
C ASP A 95 -3.11 13.91 2.47
N SER A 96 -3.11 12.61 2.14
CA SER A 96 -3.93 12.04 1.07
C SER A 96 -5.15 11.31 1.62
N PHE A 97 -6.19 11.15 0.78
CA PHE A 97 -7.42 10.45 1.15
C PHE A 97 -7.26 8.93 1.11
N LEU A 98 -6.80 8.38 -0.02
CA LEU A 98 -6.50 6.97 -0.20
C LEU A 98 -5.10 6.78 -0.73
N SER A 99 -4.49 5.67 -0.36
CA SER A 99 -3.23 5.18 -0.93
C SER A 99 -3.44 3.80 -1.54
N GLY A 100 -2.59 3.46 -2.50
CA GLY A 100 -2.63 2.14 -3.11
C GLY A 100 -1.26 1.62 -3.52
N CYS A 101 -1.19 0.30 -3.66
CA CYS A 101 0.01 -0.40 -4.09
C CYS A 101 -0.36 -1.54 -5.04
N ILE A 102 0.27 -1.58 -6.21
CA ILE A 102 0.16 -2.66 -7.21
C ILE A 102 1.42 -3.50 -7.15
N PHE A 103 1.27 -4.83 -7.10
CA PHE A 103 2.36 -5.79 -7.02
C PHE A 103 2.67 -6.35 -8.39
N LEU A 104 3.91 -6.13 -8.88
CA LEU A 104 4.30 -6.54 -10.23
C LEU A 104 5.02 -7.90 -10.27
N ASP A 105 5.37 -8.47 -9.13
CA ASP A 105 6.10 -9.74 -9.02
C ASP A 105 5.31 -10.80 -8.28
N ASN A 106 5.54 -12.06 -8.64
CA ASN A 106 5.06 -13.18 -7.84
C ASN A 106 5.81 -13.23 -6.50
N PRO A 107 5.16 -13.72 -5.43
CA PRO A 107 5.79 -13.84 -4.12
C PRO A 107 7.02 -14.73 -4.19
N ASP A 108 8.05 -14.33 -3.45
CA ASP A 108 9.28 -15.09 -3.21
C ASP A 108 9.57 -15.01 -1.69
N PRO A 109 9.95 -16.09 -1.03
CA PRO A 109 10.18 -16.09 0.43
C PRO A 109 11.20 -15.04 0.91
N ASP A 110 12.14 -14.66 0.03
CA ASP A 110 13.17 -13.67 0.33
C ASP A 110 12.80 -12.24 -0.08
N PHE A 111 11.62 -12.04 -0.66
CA PHE A 111 11.12 -10.70 -0.95
C PHE A 111 10.67 -9.99 0.33
N GLY A 112 10.91 -8.68 0.39
CA GLY A 112 10.36 -7.85 1.45
C GLY A 112 8.82 -7.86 1.41
N ASN A 113 8.19 -8.08 2.56
CA ASN A 113 6.75 -8.11 2.69
C ASN A 113 6.19 -6.72 2.93
N PHE A 114 5.16 -6.34 2.20
CA PHE A 114 4.30 -5.22 2.56
C PHE A 114 3.53 -5.57 3.85
N TYR A 115 3.43 -4.63 4.79
CA TYR A 115 2.69 -4.84 6.03
C TYR A 115 1.99 -3.56 6.48
N PHE A 116 0.83 -3.72 7.12
CA PHE A 116 0.18 -2.69 7.90
C PHE A 116 0.57 -2.80 9.35
N TYR A 117 0.73 -1.66 10.03
CA TYR A 117 1.03 -1.59 11.44
C TYR A 117 -0.15 -1.03 12.24
N ASN A 118 -0.53 -1.74 13.28
CA ASN A 118 -1.60 -1.31 14.17
C ASN A 118 -1.03 -0.50 15.34
N ARG A 119 -1.03 0.84 15.21
CA ARG A 119 -0.53 1.72 16.29
C ARG A 119 -1.28 1.55 17.61
N HIS A 120 -2.53 1.11 17.57
CA HIS A 120 -3.34 0.90 18.78
C HIS A 120 -3.02 -0.42 19.49
N ALA A 121 -2.43 -1.40 18.80
CA ALA A 121 -2.08 -2.68 19.41
C ALA A 121 -0.98 -2.56 20.47
N VAL A 122 -0.14 -1.51 20.42
CA VAL A 122 0.89 -1.26 21.44
C VAL A 122 0.28 -1.12 22.82
N GLU A 123 -0.90 -0.51 22.92
CA GLU A 123 -1.62 -0.39 24.21
C GLU A 123 -2.11 -1.74 24.73
N LEU A 124 -2.42 -2.69 23.84
CA LEU A 124 -2.87 -4.04 24.18
C LEU A 124 -1.71 -4.95 24.62
N LEU A 125 -0.46 -4.60 24.29
CA LEU A 125 0.73 -5.34 24.72
C LEU A 125 1.11 -5.09 26.19
N LYS A 126 0.51 -4.09 26.86
CA LYS A 126 0.73 -3.87 28.30
C LYS A 126 0.19 -5.07 29.07
N PRO A 127 0.96 -5.63 30.04
CA PRO A 127 0.60 -6.86 30.74
C PRO A 127 -0.82 -6.87 31.31
N GLN A 128 -1.27 -5.71 31.83
CA GLN A 128 -2.61 -5.56 32.41
C GLN A 128 -3.73 -5.62 31.38
N ARG A 129 -3.41 -5.50 30.08
CA ARG A 129 -4.37 -5.50 28.96
C ARG A 129 -4.29 -6.76 28.11
N GLN A 130 -3.33 -7.67 28.39
CA GLN A 130 -3.21 -8.94 27.64
C GLN A 130 -4.49 -9.79 27.71
N LEU A 131 -5.22 -9.74 28.81
CA LEU A 131 -6.52 -10.42 28.92
C LEU A 131 -7.56 -9.87 27.95
N LEU A 132 -7.46 -8.61 27.54
CA LEU A 132 -8.34 -8.01 26.54
C LEU A 132 -8.06 -8.54 25.15
N SER A 133 -6.83 -9.00 24.87
CA SER A 133 -6.48 -9.61 23.58
C SER A 133 -7.29 -10.86 23.28
N ASN A 134 -7.75 -11.57 24.31
CA ASN A 134 -8.59 -12.75 24.16
C ASN A 134 -10.06 -12.42 23.80
N LEU A 135 -10.45 -11.15 23.97
CA LEU A 135 -11.80 -10.67 23.64
C LEU A 135 -11.92 -10.16 22.20
N PHE A 136 -10.80 -9.88 21.57
CA PHE A 136 -10.74 -9.37 20.21
C PHE A 136 -9.98 -10.40 19.36
N ASP A 137 -10.54 -10.79 18.24
CA ASP A 137 -9.84 -11.63 17.28
C ASP A 137 -8.55 -10.95 16.85
N SER A 138 -7.47 -11.31 17.56
CA SER A 138 -6.09 -10.93 17.33
C SER A 138 -5.73 -9.42 17.39
N PRO A 139 -5.04 -8.99 18.43
CA PRO A 139 -4.31 -7.73 18.40
C PRO A 139 -3.01 -7.93 17.63
N PHE A 140 -3.07 -8.10 16.32
CA PHE A 140 -1.85 -8.11 15.53
C PHE A 140 -1.19 -6.74 15.61
N LEU A 141 0.05 -6.73 16.02
CA LEU A 141 0.90 -5.55 15.93
C LEU A 141 1.08 -5.14 14.46
N SER A 142 1.14 -6.12 13.58
CA SER A 142 1.21 -5.94 12.14
C SER A 142 0.36 -6.99 11.41
N PHE A 143 -0.15 -6.62 10.25
CA PHE A 143 -0.87 -7.49 9.33
C PHE A 143 -0.13 -7.51 7.99
N VAL A 144 0.23 -8.70 7.52
CA VAL A 144 0.88 -8.91 6.22
C VAL A 144 -0.16 -9.49 5.27
N PRO A 145 -0.66 -8.72 4.29
CA PRO A 145 -1.58 -9.25 3.29
C PRO A 145 -0.86 -10.27 2.41
N SER A 146 -1.54 -11.37 2.10
CA SER A 146 -1.05 -12.33 1.11
C SER A 146 -1.32 -11.75 -0.28
N VAL A 147 -0.27 -11.39 -1.00
CA VAL A 147 -0.35 -10.75 -2.32
C VAL A 147 0.39 -11.55 -3.37
N VAL A 148 -0.12 -11.52 -4.59
CA VAL A 148 0.50 -12.12 -5.78
C VAL A 148 0.66 -11.06 -6.87
N LYS A 149 1.37 -11.38 -7.93
CA LYS A 149 1.49 -10.53 -9.11
C LYS A 149 0.11 -10.16 -9.66
N GLY A 150 -0.09 -8.87 -9.88
CA GLY A 150 -1.36 -8.31 -10.36
C GLY A 150 -2.28 -7.82 -9.25
N ASP A 151 -1.99 -8.15 -8.01
CA ASP A 151 -2.81 -7.65 -6.91
C ASP A 151 -2.62 -6.14 -6.72
N ILE A 152 -3.72 -5.52 -6.33
CA ILE A 152 -3.78 -4.11 -5.93
C ILE A 152 -4.42 -4.01 -4.54
N LEU A 153 -3.77 -3.27 -3.67
CA LEU A 153 -4.31 -2.86 -2.38
C LEU A 153 -4.70 -1.39 -2.45
N ILE A 154 -5.87 -1.03 -1.91
CA ILE A 154 -6.31 0.35 -1.72
C ILE A 154 -6.73 0.50 -0.26
N PHE A 155 -6.24 1.52 0.41
CA PHE A 155 -6.45 1.70 1.84
C PHE A 155 -6.44 3.19 2.21
N PRO A 156 -7.06 3.56 3.34
CA PRO A 156 -6.98 4.92 3.88
C PRO A 156 -5.53 5.33 4.11
N SER A 157 -5.15 6.51 3.64
CA SER A 157 -3.76 6.98 3.63
C SER A 157 -3.15 7.15 5.02
N TYR A 158 -3.97 7.33 6.06
CA TYR A 158 -3.52 7.39 7.46
C TYR A 158 -3.06 6.05 8.04
N LEU A 159 -3.25 4.93 7.31
CA LEU A 159 -2.80 3.62 7.79
C LEU A 159 -1.29 3.51 7.72
N MET A 160 -0.69 3.31 8.90
CA MET A 160 0.74 3.04 9.00
C MET A 160 1.08 1.75 8.26
N HIS A 161 2.06 1.81 7.38
CA HIS A 161 2.50 0.66 6.59
C HIS A 161 3.98 0.76 6.26
N GLY A 162 4.54 -0.33 5.76
CA GLY A 162 5.94 -0.39 5.36
C GLY A 162 6.24 -1.65 4.55
N VAL A 163 7.52 -1.83 4.22
CA VAL A 163 8.02 -3.03 3.56
C VAL A 163 9.23 -3.55 4.34
N THR A 164 9.19 -4.82 4.73
CA THR A 164 10.32 -5.46 5.41
C THR A 164 11.53 -5.56 4.49
N MET A 165 12.72 -5.78 5.06
CA MET A 165 13.96 -5.89 4.29
C MET A 165 13.88 -6.98 3.21
N HIS A 166 14.20 -6.60 1.99
CA HIS A 166 14.31 -7.48 0.82
C HIS A 166 15.65 -8.24 0.89
N LYS A 167 15.60 -9.57 0.85
CA LYS A 167 16.78 -10.43 1.03
C LYS A 167 17.24 -11.09 -0.27
N SER A 168 16.37 -11.12 -1.29
CA SER A 168 16.62 -11.77 -2.58
C SER A 168 17.63 -11.01 -3.43
N GLU A 169 18.38 -11.72 -4.26
CA GLU A 169 19.19 -11.14 -5.35
C GLU A 169 18.33 -10.69 -6.55
N LYS A 170 17.08 -11.18 -6.65
CA LYS A 170 16.12 -10.71 -7.65
C LYS A 170 15.49 -9.41 -7.17
N THR A 171 15.17 -8.53 -8.08
CA THR A 171 14.43 -7.31 -7.76
C THR A 171 12.96 -7.60 -7.49
N ARG A 172 12.34 -6.79 -6.61
CA ARG A 172 10.90 -6.72 -6.39
C ARG A 172 10.39 -5.35 -6.80
N THR A 173 9.34 -5.31 -7.59
CA THR A 173 8.79 -4.06 -8.13
C THR A 173 7.34 -3.87 -7.71
N THR A 174 7.00 -2.65 -7.29
CA THR A 174 5.63 -2.23 -7.02
C THR A 174 5.38 -0.86 -7.65
N ILE A 175 4.11 -0.54 -7.88
CA ILE A 175 3.68 0.81 -8.21
C ILE A 175 2.81 1.30 -7.06
N SER A 176 3.14 2.47 -6.54
CA SER A 176 2.38 3.15 -5.49
C SER A 176 1.71 4.40 -6.06
N PHE A 177 0.60 4.77 -5.46
CA PHE A 177 -0.16 5.96 -5.84
C PHE A 177 -0.99 6.47 -4.66
N ASN A 178 -1.33 7.76 -4.73
CA ASN A 178 -2.26 8.39 -3.82
C ASN A 178 -3.46 8.96 -4.58
N ILE A 179 -4.57 9.08 -3.89
CA ILE A 179 -5.79 9.70 -4.39
C ILE A 179 -6.21 10.76 -3.40
N ASP A 180 -6.47 11.95 -3.91
CA ASP A 180 -6.95 13.07 -3.12
C ASP A 180 -8.35 13.54 -3.55
N THR A 181 -8.96 14.34 -2.70
CA THR A 181 -10.20 15.04 -3.01
C THR A 181 -9.88 16.33 -3.78
N LEU A 182 -10.68 16.62 -4.80
CA LEU A 182 -10.64 17.90 -5.53
C LEU A 182 -11.12 19.07 -4.66
#